data_d911c234968bcbbdef412d3a7b281712
#
_entry.id   d911c234968bcbbdef412d3a7b281712
#
_cell.length_a   1.000
_cell.length_b   1.000
_cell.length_c   1.000
_cell.angle_alpha   90.00
_cell.angle_beta   90.00
_cell.angle_gamma   90.00
#
_symmetry.space_group_name_H-M   'P 1'
#
loop_
_entity.id
_entity.type
_entity.pdbx_description
1 polymer ?
#
loop_
_entity_poly.entity_id
_entity_poly.type
_entity_poly.pdbx_seq_one_letter_code
_entity_poly.pdbx_strand_id
1 'polypeptide(L)'
;MAKIFGLCPSIDQPLLSGDGYLIRIRPKYGYLNSRQLMSLGKAANQFGNGVIEFTTRANITIRGINEKKLNDLSIFLKNEKIVNQLDTNKTVSNIIYSPFLRLNDKKFQSISKIIEDQLVSIPKIHKKF
;
A
#
# COMPACT_ATOMS: atom_id res chain seq x y z
N MET A 1 -15.65 -6.23 -22.59
CA MET A 1 -14.77 -5.67 -21.53
C MET A 1 -13.64 -6.65 -21.25
N ALA A 2 -12.42 -6.30 -21.55
CA ALA A 2 -11.28 -7.13 -21.21
C ALA A 2 -11.17 -7.21 -19.68
N LYS A 3 -11.34 -8.39 -19.09
CA LYS A 3 -11.01 -8.63 -17.68
C LYS A 3 -9.51 -8.45 -17.52
N ILE A 4 -9.09 -7.34 -16.96
CA ILE A 4 -7.69 -7.13 -16.62
C ILE A 4 -7.40 -7.97 -15.37
N PHE A 5 -6.91 -9.19 -15.60
CA PHE A 5 -6.44 -10.06 -14.53
C PHE A 5 -5.14 -9.47 -13.96
N GLY A 6 -5.08 -9.28 -12.66
CA GLY A 6 -3.84 -8.99 -11.95
C GLY A 6 -3.56 -7.54 -11.58
N LEU A 7 -4.52 -6.63 -11.69
CA LEU A 7 -4.39 -5.30 -11.10
C LEU A 7 -4.38 -5.41 -9.57
N CYS A 8 -3.24 -5.08 -8.95
CA CYS A 8 -3.20 -4.78 -7.53
C CYS A 8 -3.58 -3.31 -7.36
N PRO A 9 -4.70 -3.00 -6.71
CA PRO A 9 -5.07 -1.63 -6.44
C PRO A 9 -3.98 -0.94 -5.62
N SER A 10 -3.68 0.30 -5.98
CA SER A 10 -2.72 1.17 -5.27
C SER A 10 -3.30 2.58 -5.23
N ILE A 11 -2.57 3.51 -4.60
CA ILE A 11 -2.95 4.93 -4.63
C ILE A 11 -2.96 5.47 -6.05
N ASP A 12 -1.98 5.09 -6.86
CA ASP A 12 -1.85 5.56 -8.24
C ASP A 12 -2.73 4.77 -9.23
N GLN A 13 -3.23 3.61 -8.81
CA GLN A 13 -4.11 2.75 -9.60
C GLN A 13 -5.26 2.24 -8.73
N PRO A 14 -6.18 3.12 -8.32
CA PRO A 14 -7.35 2.71 -7.56
C PRO A 14 -8.24 1.78 -8.39
N LEU A 15 -8.85 0.83 -7.75
CA LEU A 15 -9.78 -0.11 -8.40
C LEU A 15 -11.22 0.29 -8.10
N LEU A 16 -12.04 0.42 -9.12
CA LEU A 16 -13.47 0.65 -8.95
C LEU A 16 -14.16 -0.64 -8.47
N SER A 17 -14.90 -0.52 -7.38
CA SER A 17 -15.71 -1.56 -6.76
C SER A 17 -17.17 -1.14 -6.68
N GLY A 18 -18.07 -2.02 -6.24
CA GLY A 18 -19.49 -1.71 -6.15
C GLY A 18 -19.85 -0.60 -5.16
N ASP A 19 -18.99 -0.33 -4.18
CA ASP A 19 -19.15 0.68 -3.14
C ASP A 19 -18.32 1.96 -3.38
N GLY A 20 -17.64 2.06 -4.52
CA GLY A 20 -16.72 3.15 -4.86
C GLY A 20 -15.32 2.65 -5.16
N TYR A 21 -14.35 3.56 -5.17
CA TYR A 21 -12.97 3.16 -5.36
C TYR A 21 -12.38 2.51 -4.11
N LEU A 22 -11.48 1.58 -4.33
CA LEU A 22 -10.64 0.99 -3.28
C LEU A 22 -9.17 1.19 -3.62
N ILE A 23 -8.38 1.40 -2.59
CA ILE A 23 -6.93 1.43 -2.65
C ILE A 23 -6.35 0.41 -1.70
N ARG A 24 -5.18 -0.11 -2.03
CA ARG A 24 -4.40 -0.99 -1.17
C ARG A 24 -3.11 -0.31 -0.78
N ILE A 25 -2.89 -0.22 0.51
CA ILE A 25 -1.73 0.38 1.13
C ILE A 25 -0.82 -0.75 1.60
N ARG A 26 0.46 -0.64 1.31
CA ARG A 26 1.51 -1.56 1.78
C ARG A 26 2.39 -0.82 2.77
N PRO A 27 2.26 -1.12 4.06
CA PRO A 27 3.14 -0.52 5.05
C PRO A 27 4.59 -0.92 4.82
N LYS A 28 5.50 0.02 4.96
CA LYS A 28 6.93 -0.28 4.85
C LYS A 28 7.33 -1.33 5.88
N TYR A 29 7.98 -2.39 5.42
CA TYR A 29 8.36 -3.56 6.24
C TYR A 29 7.16 -4.27 6.92
N GLY A 30 5.93 -4.07 6.43
CA GLY A 30 4.73 -4.61 7.07
C GLY A 30 4.40 -4.00 8.43
N TYR A 31 4.94 -2.82 8.75
CA TYR A 31 4.82 -2.18 10.05
C TYR A 31 4.13 -0.81 9.97
N LEU A 32 3.29 -0.54 10.97
CA LEU A 32 2.69 0.77 11.22
C LEU A 32 2.88 1.13 12.68
N ASN A 33 3.25 2.36 12.95
CA ASN A 33 3.19 2.88 14.30
C ASN A 33 1.76 3.32 14.67
N SER A 34 1.51 3.57 15.95
CA SER A 34 0.18 3.94 16.45
C SER A 34 -0.37 5.21 15.80
N ARG A 35 0.47 6.21 15.55
CA ARG A 35 0.08 7.44 14.86
C ARG A 35 -0.39 7.16 13.43
N GLN A 36 0.35 6.36 12.69
CA GLN A 36 -0.01 5.98 11.32
C GLN A 36 -1.31 5.18 11.28
N LEU A 37 -1.52 4.28 12.24
CA LEU A 37 -2.77 3.53 12.36
C LEU A 37 -3.97 4.44 12.66
N MET A 38 -3.81 5.42 13.55
CA MET A 38 -4.83 6.43 13.80
C MET A 38 -5.12 7.27 12.56
N SER A 39 -4.09 7.67 11.82
CA SER A 39 -4.25 8.43 10.57
C SER A 39 -4.96 7.62 9.49
N LEU A 40 -4.72 6.30 9.42
CA LEU A 40 -5.48 5.41 8.53
C LEU A 40 -6.97 5.36 8.90
N GLY A 41 -7.30 5.29 10.18
CA GLY A 41 -8.68 5.38 10.65
C GLY A 41 -9.36 6.69 10.25
N LYS A 42 -8.66 7.82 10.41
CA LYS A 42 -9.14 9.12 9.93
C LYS A 42 -9.34 9.14 8.42
N ALA A 43 -8.38 8.61 7.67
CA ALA A 43 -8.47 8.52 6.21
C ALA A 43 -9.68 7.71 5.75
N ALA A 44 -9.93 6.55 6.36
CA ALA A 44 -11.07 5.72 6.04
C ALA A 44 -12.41 6.43 6.29
N ASN A 45 -12.54 7.17 7.41
CA ASN A 45 -13.75 7.93 7.73
C ASN A 45 -13.92 9.16 6.84
N GLN A 46 -12.86 9.88 6.53
CA GLN A 46 -12.94 11.14 5.79
C GLN A 46 -13.10 10.93 4.28
N PHE A 47 -12.42 9.96 3.73
CA PHE A 47 -12.30 9.74 2.28
C PHE A 47 -13.03 8.51 1.77
N GLY A 48 -13.23 7.50 2.62
CA GLY A 48 -13.87 6.23 2.30
C GLY A 48 -15.18 6.02 3.03
N ASN A 49 -15.55 4.75 3.18
CA ASN A 49 -16.78 4.32 3.87
C ASN A 49 -16.57 4.04 5.38
N GLY A 50 -15.42 4.39 5.95
CA GLY A 50 -15.08 4.17 7.36
C GLY A 50 -14.51 2.79 7.66
N VAL A 51 -14.40 1.91 6.68
CA VAL A 51 -13.89 0.53 6.87
C VAL A 51 -12.45 0.40 6.44
N ILE A 52 -11.65 -0.25 7.27
CA ILE A 52 -10.29 -0.68 6.97
C ILE A 52 -10.28 -2.21 6.95
N GLU A 53 -9.77 -2.79 5.88
CA GLU A 53 -9.60 -4.24 5.74
C GLU A 53 -8.13 -4.61 5.76
N PHE A 54 -7.79 -5.64 6.53
CA PHE A 54 -6.46 -6.25 6.50
C PHE A 54 -6.47 -7.47 5.59
N THR A 55 -5.49 -7.54 4.70
CA THR A 55 -5.38 -8.66 3.77
C THR A 55 -4.44 -9.74 4.32
N THR A 56 -4.54 -10.95 3.80
CA THR A 56 -3.66 -12.09 4.15
C THR A 56 -2.17 -11.83 3.88
N ARG A 57 -1.85 -10.81 3.08
CA ARG A 57 -0.47 -10.40 2.77
C ARG A 57 -0.04 -9.16 3.56
N ALA A 58 -0.64 -8.92 4.72
CA ALA A 58 -0.35 -7.77 5.58
C ALA A 58 -0.47 -6.39 4.87
N ASN A 59 -1.36 -6.30 3.88
CA ASN A 59 -1.72 -5.03 3.26
C ASN A 59 -3.00 -4.48 3.88
N ILE A 60 -3.22 -3.20 3.71
CA ILE A 60 -4.40 -2.50 4.21
C ILE A 60 -5.20 -1.98 3.03
N THR A 61 -6.51 -2.18 3.06
CA THR A 61 -7.42 -1.68 2.04
C THR A 61 -8.36 -0.65 2.65
N ILE A 62 -8.51 0.49 1.98
CA ILE A 62 -9.56 1.48 2.24
C ILE A 62 -10.53 1.43 1.08
N ARG A 63 -11.83 1.38 1.37
CA ARG A 63 -12.91 1.20 0.39
C ARG A 63 -13.89 2.37 0.40
N GLY A 64 -14.77 2.36 -0.61
CA GLY A 64 -15.86 3.33 -0.68
C GLY A 64 -15.39 4.75 -0.95
N ILE A 65 -14.24 4.91 -1.61
CA ILE A 65 -13.65 6.21 -1.89
C ILE A 65 -14.35 6.84 -3.09
N ASN A 66 -14.82 8.08 -2.92
CA ASN A 66 -15.33 8.85 -4.04
C ASN A 66 -14.18 9.28 -4.96
N GLU A 67 -14.38 9.22 -6.28
CA GLU A 67 -13.38 9.60 -7.29
C GLU A 67 -12.76 10.97 -7.03
N LYS A 68 -13.59 11.95 -6.68
CA LYS A 68 -13.15 13.33 -6.41
C LYS A 68 -12.22 13.45 -5.20
N LYS A 69 -12.28 12.48 -4.28
CA LYS A 69 -11.48 12.46 -3.04
C LYS A 69 -10.17 11.66 -3.18
N LEU A 70 -9.93 10.98 -4.30
CA LEU A 70 -8.74 10.14 -4.48
C LEU A 70 -7.45 10.93 -4.38
N ASN A 71 -7.40 12.11 -4.99
CA ASN A 71 -6.22 12.97 -4.93
C ASN A 71 -5.94 13.47 -3.50
N ASP A 72 -6.97 13.92 -2.79
CA ASP A 72 -6.84 14.42 -1.42
C ASP A 72 -6.40 13.31 -0.47
N LEU A 73 -6.93 12.10 -0.65
CA LEU A 73 -6.49 10.92 0.09
C LEU A 73 -5.01 10.60 -0.18
N SER A 74 -4.57 10.68 -1.44
CA SER A 74 -3.15 10.46 -1.79
C SER A 74 -2.25 11.46 -1.08
N ILE A 75 -2.59 12.73 -1.10
CA ILE A 75 -1.85 13.80 -0.41
C ILE A 75 -1.82 13.53 1.10
N PHE A 76 -2.98 13.21 1.70
CA PHE A 76 -3.08 12.91 3.12
C PHE A 76 -2.16 11.75 3.55
N LEU A 77 -2.20 10.63 2.82
CA LEU A 77 -1.41 9.45 3.14
C LEU A 77 0.11 9.69 2.98
N LYS A 78 0.51 10.51 2.01
CA LYS A 78 1.91 10.93 1.84
C LYS A 78 2.38 11.83 2.98
N ASN A 79 1.57 12.79 3.40
CA ASN A 79 1.88 13.72 4.50
C ASN A 79 2.02 12.97 5.84
N GLU A 80 1.17 11.96 6.07
CA GLU A 80 1.24 11.10 7.26
C GLU A 80 2.35 10.03 7.17
N LYS A 81 3.13 10.02 6.10
CA LYS A 81 4.23 9.06 5.85
C LYS A 81 3.77 7.59 5.91
N ILE A 82 2.53 7.33 5.56
CA ILE A 82 1.97 5.99 5.48
C ILE A 82 2.40 5.33 4.18
N VAL A 83 2.53 6.14 3.13
CA VAL A 83 2.98 5.73 1.81
C VAL A 83 4.22 6.54 1.44
N ASN A 84 5.23 5.87 0.90
CA ASN A 84 6.41 6.56 0.42
C ASN A 84 6.08 7.35 -0.85
N GLN A 85 6.75 8.51 -1.04
CA GLN A 85 6.64 9.29 -2.28
C GLN A 85 7.12 8.51 -3.52
N LEU A 86 7.85 7.41 -3.31
CA LEU A 86 8.42 6.55 -4.34
C LEU A 86 7.57 5.33 -4.67
N ASP A 87 6.42 5.12 -4.01
CA ASP A 87 5.47 4.05 -4.34
C ASP A 87 4.69 4.34 -5.63
N THR A 88 5.33 5.05 -6.55
CA THR A 88 4.91 5.10 -7.94
C THR A 88 5.05 3.71 -8.56
N ASN A 89 4.27 3.39 -9.56
CA ASN A 89 4.09 2.12 -10.26
C ASN A 89 5.35 1.23 -10.53
N LYS A 90 6.54 1.67 -10.17
CA LYS A 90 7.82 0.99 -10.42
C LYS A 90 8.30 0.12 -9.25
N THR A 91 7.81 0.35 -8.05
CA THR A 91 8.27 -0.36 -6.85
C THR A 91 7.15 -1.14 -6.20
N VAL A 92 6.70 -2.17 -6.86
CA VAL A 92 5.82 -3.14 -6.21
C VAL A 92 6.72 -4.06 -5.37
N SER A 93 6.96 -3.68 -4.12
CA SER A 93 7.58 -4.60 -3.18
C SER A 93 6.61 -5.76 -2.94
N ASN A 94 6.95 -6.94 -3.46
CA ASN A 94 6.23 -8.18 -3.19
C ASN A 94 6.81 -8.90 -1.96
N ILE A 95 7.61 -8.21 -1.16
CA ILE A 95 8.25 -8.78 0.01
C ILE A 95 7.25 -8.79 1.17
N ILE A 96 7.04 -9.96 1.74
CA ILE A 96 6.29 -10.14 2.98
C ILE A 96 7.30 -10.33 4.10
N TYR A 97 7.17 -9.52 5.14
CA TYR A 97 8.08 -9.54 6.28
C TYR A 97 7.48 -10.32 7.44
N SER A 98 8.34 -11.01 8.18
CA SER A 98 7.92 -11.66 9.43
C SER A 98 7.53 -10.62 10.48
N PRO A 99 6.42 -10.79 11.21
CA PRO A 99 6.02 -9.87 12.27
C PRO A 99 7.00 -9.86 13.46
N PHE A 100 7.87 -10.85 13.55
CA PHE A 100 8.88 -10.97 14.61
C PHE A 100 10.22 -10.31 14.27
N LEU A 101 10.33 -9.66 13.10
CA LEU A 101 11.54 -8.95 12.72
C LEU A 101 11.73 -7.68 13.56
N ARG A 102 12.94 -7.51 14.06
CA ARG A 102 13.32 -6.27 14.74
C ARG A 102 13.63 -5.20 13.69
N LEU A 103 12.76 -4.21 13.59
CA LEU A 103 12.87 -3.12 12.60
C LEU A 103 14.15 -2.30 12.75
N ASN A 104 14.78 -2.30 13.93
CA ASN A 104 16.03 -1.60 14.20
C ASN A 104 17.28 -2.38 13.78
N ASP A 105 17.12 -3.59 13.25
CA ASP A 105 18.26 -4.38 12.76
C ASP A 105 18.75 -3.81 11.43
N LYS A 106 19.92 -3.14 11.47
CA LYS A 106 20.56 -2.55 10.29
C LYS A 106 20.87 -3.58 9.20
N LYS A 107 21.22 -4.80 9.60
CA LYS A 107 21.52 -5.90 8.68
C LYS A 107 20.25 -6.28 7.89
N PHE A 108 19.13 -6.40 8.60
CA PHE A 108 17.84 -6.67 7.99
C PHE A 108 17.44 -5.56 7.00
N GLN A 109 17.57 -4.29 7.39
CA GLN A 109 17.25 -3.16 6.51
C GLN A 109 18.12 -3.14 5.24
N SER A 110 19.41 -3.45 5.38
CA SER A 110 20.33 -3.51 4.23
C SER A 110 19.97 -4.64 3.26
N ILE A 111 19.67 -5.83 3.79
CA ILE A 111 19.26 -6.99 2.97
C ILE A 111 17.94 -6.69 2.27
N SER A 112 16.95 -6.15 2.98
CA SER A 112 15.66 -5.79 2.41
C SER A 112 15.82 -4.80 1.25
N LYS A 113 16.68 -3.79 1.42
CA LYS A 113 16.95 -2.80 0.37
C LYS A 113 17.60 -3.44 -0.85
N ILE A 114 18.58 -4.33 -0.67
CA ILE A 114 19.22 -5.04 -1.78
C ILE A 114 18.19 -5.87 -2.57
N ILE A 115 17.30 -6.58 -1.87
CA ILE A 115 16.26 -7.38 -2.50
C ILE A 115 15.27 -6.47 -3.26
N GLU A 116 14.82 -5.36 -2.66
CA GLU A 116 13.95 -4.39 -3.32
C GLU A 116 14.58 -3.82 -4.59
N ASP A 117 15.85 -3.41 -4.53
CA ASP A 117 16.59 -2.87 -5.67
C ASP A 117 16.71 -3.90 -6.81
N GLN A 118 16.95 -5.17 -6.48
CA GLN A 118 17.00 -6.25 -7.46
C GLN A 118 15.63 -6.52 -8.09
N LEU A 119 14.56 -6.53 -7.30
CA LEU A 119 13.20 -6.73 -7.81
C LEU A 119 12.76 -5.61 -8.76
N VAL A 120 13.19 -4.37 -8.51
CA VAL A 120 12.91 -3.23 -9.40
C VAL A 120 13.63 -3.37 -10.75
N SER A 121 14.80 -3.99 -10.77
CA SER A 121 15.59 -4.20 -12.01
C SER A 121 15.01 -5.28 -12.92
N ILE A 122 14.13 -6.14 -12.41
CA ILE A 122 13.54 -7.23 -13.23
C ILE A 122 12.35 -6.67 -14.02
N PRO A 123 12.43 -6.62 -15.36
CA PRO A 123 11.33 -6.14 -16.16
C PRO A 123 10.15 -7.12 -16.10
N LYS A 124 8.95 -6.60 -15.84
CA LYS A 124 7.68 -7.34 -15.95
C LYS A 124 7.47 -8.48 -14.94
N ILE A 125 7.89 -8.33 -13.69
CA ILE A 125 7.37 -9.25 -12.66
C ILE A 125 5.86 -9.09 -12.58
N HIS A 126 5.14 -10.20 -12.73
CA HIS A 126 3.70 -10.19 -12.58
C HIS A 126 3.34 -9.81 -11.14
N LYS A 127 2.43 -8.84 -10.97
CA LYS A 127 2.07 -8.27 -9.66
C LYS A 127 1.51 -9.28 -8.62
N LYS A 128 1.35 -10.53 -9.00
CA LYS A 128 0.86 -11.61 -8.14
C LYS A 128 1.94 -12.59 -7.66
N PHE A 129 3.18 -12.38 -8.02
CA PHE A 129 4.28 -13.15 -7.47
C PHE A 129 4.89 -12.47 -6.27
#